data_47beaf8d37a64b893c9a2c1194d7ec6f
#
_entry.id   47beaf8d37a64b893c9a2c1194d7ec6f
#
_cell.length_a   1.000
_cell.length_b   1.000
_cell.length_c   1.000
_cell.angle_alpha   90.00
_cell.angle_beta   90.00
_cell.angle_gamma   90.00
#
_symmetry.space_group_name_H-M   'P 1'
#
loop_
_entity.id
_entity.type
_entity.pdbx_description
1 polymer ?
#
loop_
_entity_poly.entity_id
_entity_poly.type
_entity_poly.pdbx_seq_one_letter_code
_entity_poly.pdbx_strand_id
1 'polypeptide(L)'
;MKEILPGVFHWKTFHEGIQAYVHSYYINATDPAVLIDPRVPAQGIEWFAAHGAPRHVYLTNRHHYRHSDRFVNRYGAQIWCHKDGLHEFSHGEKVRGFSHGRELPGGI
;
A
#
# COMPACT_ATOMS: atom_id res chain seq x y z
N MET A 1 -5.80 -3.86 -13.30
CA MET A 1 -6.11 -2.58 -12.63
C MET A 1 -7.49 -2.14 -13.03
N LYS A 2 -8.37 -1.96 -12.08
CA LYS A 2 -9.76 -1.61 -12.36
C LYS A 2 -10.19 -0.48 -11.42
N GLU A 3 -10.73 0.59 -11.98
CA GLU A 3 -11.36 1.64 -11.19
C GLU A 3 -12.74 1.16 -10.74
N ILE A 4 -12.91 0.92 -9.43
CA ILE A 4 -14.15 0.38 -8.87
C ILE A 4 -15.10 1.46 -8.37
N LEU A 5 -14.55 2.63 -8.03
CA LEU A 5 -15.26 3.87 -7.67
C LEU A 5 -14.41 5.02 -8.19
N PRO A 6 -14.97 6.23 -8.38
CA PRO A 6 -14.15 7.37 -8.82
C PRO A 6 -12.93 7.56 -7.90
N GLY A 7 -11.73 7.43 -8.47
CA GLY A 7 -10.47 7.57 -7.75
C GLY A 7 -10.10 6.42 -6.82
N VAL A 8 -10.77 5.27 -6.93
CA VAL A 8 -10.44 4.06 -6.17
C VAL A 8 -10.21 2.91 -7.14
N PHE A 9 -8.99 2.39 -7.16
CA PHE A 9 -8.55 1.33 -8.07
C PHE A 9 -8.25 0.06 -7.28
N HIS A 10 -8.55 -1.07 -7.90
CA HIS A 10 -8.32 -2.40 -7.33
C HIS A 10 -7.60 -3.28 -8.36
N TRP A 11 -6.66 -4.09 -7.88
CA TRP A 11 -6.07 -5.17 -8.68
C TRP A 11 -5.77 -6.36 -7.80
N LYS A 12 -5.62 -7.51 -8.44
CA LYS A 12 -5.19 -8.71 -7.77
C LYS A 12 -3.94 -9.28 -8.43
N THR A 13 -3.10 -9.94 -7.64
CA THR A 13 -1.92 -10.64 -8.10
C THR A 13 -1.86 -12.01 -7.46
N PHE A 14 -1.31 -12.99 -8.19
CA PHE A 14 -1.12 -14.31 -7.61
C PHE A 14 0.13 -14.31 -6.73
N HIS A 15 -0.05 -14.71 -5.46
CA HIS A 15 1.05 -14.80 -4.50
C HIS A 15 1.47 -16.26 -4.40
N GLU A 16 2.61 -16.61 -4.97
CA GLU A 16 3.09 -17.99 -5.05
C GLU A 16 3.38 -18.59 -3.68
N GLY A 17 3.87 -17.79 -2.73
CA GLY A 17 4.20 -18.26 -1.39
C GLY A 17 3.02 -18.83 -0.62
N ILE A 18 1.81 -18.29 -0.85
CA ILE A 18 0.58 -18.77 -0.20
C ILE A 18 -0.38 -19.44 -1.18
N GLN A 19 0.01 -19.56 -2.46
CA GLN A 19 -0.78 -20.20 -3.52
C GLN A 19 -2.20 -19.61 -3.63
N ALA A 20 -2.30 -18.27 -3.57
CA ALA A 20 -3.59 -17.58 -3.62
C ALA A 20 -3.45 -16.21 -4.27
N TYR A 21 -4.56 -15.70 -4.80
CA TYR A 21 -4.62 -14.30 -5.23
C TYR A 21 -4.74 -13.40 -4.02
N VAL A 22 -4.03 -12.29 -4.06
CA VAL A 22 -4.11 -11.23 -3.05
C VAL A 22 -4.55 -9.93 -3.70
N HIS A 23 -5.18 -9.07 -2.92
CA HIS A 23 -5.81 -7.85 -3.41
C HIS A 23 -5.05 -6.63 -2.93
N SER A 24 -5.02 -5.61 -3.79
CA SER A 24 -4.37 -4.34 -3.51
C SER A 24 -5.26 -3.21 -3.99
N TYR A 25 -5.11 -2.03 -3.38
CA TYR A 25 -5.91 -0.87 -3.69
C TYR A 25 -5.03 0.38 -3.83
N TYR A 26 -5.44 1.26 -4.73
CA TYR A 26 -4.83 2.58 -4.93
C TYR A 26 -5.93 3.63 -4.93
N ILE A 27 -5.76 4.68 -4.15
CA ILE A 27 -6.74 5.74 -4.00
C ILE A 27 -6.10 7.06 -4.37
N ASN A 28 -6.55 7.68 -5.45
CA ASN A 28 -6.12 9.02 -5.87
C ASN A 28 -7.27 10.04 -5.81
N ALA A 29 -8.44 9.64 -5.30
CA ALA A 29 -9.53 10.56 -4.99
C ALA A 29 -9.13 11.54 -3.88
N THR A 30 -8.15 11.17 -3.08
CA THR A 30 -7.58 11.99 -2.02
C THR A 30 -6.22 12.53 -2.42
N ASP A 31 -5.81 13.64 -1.82
CA ASP A 31 -4.46 14.18 -1.92
C ASP A 31 -3.90 14.26 -0.49
N PRO A 32 -2.87 13.48 -0.18
CA PRO A 32 -2.06 12.65 -1.07
C PRO A 32 -2.71 11.34 -1.50
N ALA A 33 -2.23 10.77 -2.62
CA ALA A 33 -2.64 9.45 -3.06
C ALA A 33 -2.06 8.37 -2.16
N VAL A 34 -2.80 7.29 -1.96
CA VAL A 34 -2.44 6.22 -1.03
C VAL A 34 -2.58 4.84 -1.66
N LEU A 35 -1.82 3.89 -1.11
CA LEU A 35 -1.90 2.47 -1.46
C LEU A 35 -2.30 1.66 -0.23
N ILE A 36 -3.04 0.58 -0.44
CA ILE A 36 -3.41 -0.36 0.61
C ILE A 36 -2.94 -1.75 0.22
N ASP A 37 -2.11 -2.36 1.06
CA ASP A 37 -1.56 -3.71 0.91
C ASP A 37 -0.96 -3.96 -0.48
N PRO A 38 -0.05 -3.11 -0.99
CA PRO A 38 0.27 -3.13 -2.41
C PRO A 38 1.22 -4.24 -2.82
N ARG A 39 0.91 -4.83 -3.98
CA ARG A 39 1.88 -5.52 -4.83
C ARG A 39 1.96 -4.78 -6.16
N VAL A 40 3.08 -4.92 -6.85
CA VAL A 40 3.24 -4.27 -8.15
C VAL A 40 2.24 -4.90 -9.13
N PRO A 41 1.38 -4.08 -9.79
CA PRO A 41 0.41 -4.60 -10.75
C PRO A 41 1.08 -5.07 -12.04
N ALA A 42 0.33 -5.78 -12.88
CA ALA A 42 0.82 -6.24 -14.18
C ALA A 42 1.31 -5.10 -15.08
N GLN A 43 0.72 -3.91 -14.92
CA GLN A 43 1.11 -2.70 -15.66
C GLN A 43 2.47 -2.15 -15.24
N GLY A 44 3.05 -2.65 -14.14
CA GLY A 44 4.31 -2.19 -13.60
C GLY A 44 4.17 -1.00 -12.65
N ILE A 45 5.24 -0.75 -11.89
CA ILE A 45 5.26 0.30 -10.85
C ILE A 45 5.15 1.71 -11.43
N GLU A 46 5.51 1.91 -12.69
CA GLU A 46 5.45 3.22 -13.33
C GLU A 46 4.01 3.69 -13.67
N TRP A 47 3.04 2.77 -13.62
CA TRP A 47 1.64 3.12 -13.87
C TRP A 47 1.18 4.27 -12.97
N PHE A 48 1.63 4.29 -11.72
CA PHE A 48 1.20 5.28 -10.73
C PHE A 48 1.73 6.69 -11.02
N ALA A 49 2.86 6.80 -11.71
CA ALA A 49 3.45 8.11 -12.03
C ALA A 49 2.49 8.97 -12.87
N ALA A 50 1.70 8.35 -13.75
CA ALA A 50 0.75 9.06 -14.60
C ALA A 50 -0.58 9.35 -13.91
N HIS A 51 -0.86 8.70 -12.78
CA HIS A 51 -2.18 8.80 -12.10
C HIS A 51 -2.11 9.54 -10.77
N GLY A 52 -0.92 9.75 -10.24
CA GLY A 52 -0.67 10.41 -8.97
C GLY A 52 0.30 9.58 -8.13
N ALA A 53 1.50 10.11 -7.89
CA ALA A 53 2.53 9.40 -7.12
C ALA A 53 1.99 9.06 -5.72
N PRO A 54 1.98 7.79 -5.31
CA PRO A 54 1.53 7.43 -3.97
C PRO A 54 2.51 7.94 -2.92
N ARG A 55 1.98 8.55 -1.87
CA ARG A 55 2.78 9.09 -0.77
C ARG A 55 2.72 8.26 0.48
N HIS A 56 1.69 7.44 0.62
CA HIS A 56 1.48 6.60 1.80
C HIS A 56 1.06 5.20 1.39
N VAL A 57 1.55 4.23 2.15
CA VAL A 57 1.16 2.82 2.04
C VAL A 57 0.57 2.42 3.39
N TYR A 58 -0.66 1.94 3.39
CA TYR A 58 -1.32 1.44 4.59
C TYR A 58 -1.42 -0.07 4.54
N LEU A 59 -0.87 -0.73 5.58
CA LEU A 59 -0.95 -2.17 5.73
C LEU A 59 -2.13 -2.50 6.63
N THR A 60 -3.10 -3.24 6.12
CA THR A 60 -4.25 -3.70 6.91
C THR A 60 -3.88 -4.84 7.84
N ASN A 61 -2.74 -5.50 7.56
CA ASN A 61 -2.23 -6.60 8.35
C ASN A 61 -0.70 -6.52 8.34
N ARG A 62 -0.06 -6.82 9.48
CA ARG A 62 1.41 -6.83 9.60
C ARG A 62 2.11 -7.78 8.63
N HIS A 63 1.39 -8.77 8.11
CA HIS A 63 1.91 -9.72 7.12
C HIS A 63 1.71 -9.27 5.67
N HIS A 64 1.13 -8.08 5.45
CA HIS A 64 0.84 -7.55 4.11
C HIS A 64 1.88 -6.55 3.60
N TYR A 65 3.12 -6.62 4.09
CA TYR A 65 4.20 -5.74 3.63
C TYR A 65 4.39 -5.86 2.11
N ARG A 66 4.41 -7.08 1.59
CA ARG A 66 4.42 -7.38 0.16
C ARG A 66 5.50 -6.60 -0.59
N HIS A 67 5.12 -5.80 -1.59
CA HIS A 67 6.05 -5.00 -2.40
C HIS A 67 6.19 -3.56 -1.91
N SER A 68 5.83 -3.26 -0.67
CA SER A 68 5.86 -1.89 -0.13
C SER A 68 7.23 -1.22 -0.28
N ASP A 69 8.31 -1.96 -0.12
CA ASP A 69 9.68 -1.45 -0.30
C ASP A 69 9.91 -0.87 -1.70
N ARG A 70 9.30 -1.46 -2.72
CA ARG A 70 9.41 -0.98 -4.11
C ARG A 70 8.77 0.39 -4.27
N PHE A 71 7.66 0.64 -3.58
CA PHE A 71 6.99 1.93 -3.59
C PHE A 71 7.75 2.98 -2.79
N VAL A 72 8.40 2.59 -1.70
CA VAL A 72 9.32 3.47 -0.97
C VAL A 72 10.47 3.89 -1.88
N ASN A 73 11.09 2.94 -2.54
CA ASN A 73 12.25 3.22 -3.39
C ASN A 73 11.89 4.08 -4.61
N ARG A 74 10.73 3.83 -5.23
CA ARG A 74 10.32 4.55 -6.45
C ARG A 74 9.69 5.90 -6.18
N TYR A 75 8.87 6.01 -5.13
CA TYR A 75 8.05 7.20 -4.87
C TYR A 75 8.33 7.89 -3.55
N GLY A 76 9.18 7.32 -2.71
CA GLY A 76 9.43 7.86 -1.37
C GLY A 76 8.23 7.72 -0.44
N ALA A 77 7.38 6.73 -0.68
CA ALA A 77 6.16 6.54 0.11
C ALA A 77 6.49 6.18 1.56
N GLN A 78 5.65 6.65 2.49
CA GLN A 78 5.71 6.29 3.90
C GLN A 78 4.80 5.09 4.17
N ILE A 79 5.34 4.06 4.82
CA ILE A 79 4.57 2.85 5.16
C ILE A 79 4.02 2.98 6.58
N TRP A 80 2.76 2.58 6.77
CA TRP A 80 2.06 2.60 8.05
C TRP A 80 1.44 1.24 8.35
N CYS A 81 1.54 0.82 9.62
CA CYS A 81 0.90 -0.39 10.12
C CYS A 81 0.37 -0.10 11.53
N HIS A 82 -0.64 -0.88 11.97
CA HIS A 82 -1.08 -0.78 13.37
C HIS A 82 0.12 -1.02 14.29
N LYS A 83 0.24 -0.23 15.36
CA LYS A 83 1.39 -0.27 16.27
C LYS A 83 1.67 -1.66 16.85
N ASP A 84 0.64 -2.48 17.03
CA ASP A 84 0.77 -3.83 17.58
C ASP A 84 1.44 -4.81 16.61
N GLY A 85 1.57 -4.43 15.33
CA GLY A 85 2.24 -5.23 14.31
C GLY A 85 3.69 -4.83 14.05
N LEU A 86 4.20 -3.78 14.69
CA LEU A 86 5.54 -3.23 14.39
C LEU A 86 6.67 -4.22 14.63
N HIS A 87 6.50 -5.19 15.54
CA HIS A 87 7.53 -6.19 15.84
C HIS A 87 7.88 -7.09 14.65
N GLU A 88 7.01 -7.19 13.65
CA GLU A 88 7.28 -7.95 12.42
C GLU A 88 8.31 -7.25 11.52
N PHE A 89 8.57 -5.96 11.73
CA PHE A 89 9.44 -5.16 10.88
C PHE A 89 10.80 -4.94 11.54
N SER A 90 11.51 -6.07 11.82
CA SER A 90 12.78 -6.05 12.55
C SER A 90 14.02 -6.12 11.65
N HIS A 91 13.85 -6.09 10.32
CA HIS A 91 14.93 -6.24 9.35
C HIS A 91 15.27 -4.94 8.61
N GLY A 92 15.01 -3.78 9.21
CA GLY A 92 15.33 -2.48 8.64
C GLY A 92 14.20 -1.83 7.84
N GLU A 93 13.03 -2.43 7.81
CA GLU A 93 11.85 -1.84 7.17
C GLU A 93 11.43 -0.58 7.95
N LYS A 94 11.22 0.53 7.23
CA LYS A 94 10.80 1.81 7.82
C LYS A 94 9.28 1.90 7.83
N VAL A 95 8.67 1.38 8.88
CA VAL A 95 7.21 1.35 9.04
C VAL A 95 6.84 2.17 10.27
N ARG A 96 5.89 3.11 10.10
CA ARG A 96 5.33 3.89 11.20
C ARG A 96 4.10 3.20 11.76
N GLY A 97 3.92 3.31 13.08
CA GLY A 97 2.75 2.74 13.77
C GLY A 97 1.63 3.75 13.92
N PHE A 98 0.40 3.26 13.97
CA PHE A 98 -0.76 4.06 14.34
C PHE A 98 -1.64 3.31 15.34
N SER A 99 -2.43 4.06 16.09
CA SER A 99 -3.40 3.51 17.05
C SER A 99 -4.77 3.37 16.39
N HIS A 100 -5.60 2.46 16.91
CA HIS A 100 -6.98 2.32 16.48
C HIS A 100 -7.73 3.66 16.64
N GLY A 101 -8.53 4.01 15.64
CA GLY A 101 -9.33 5.23 15.64
C GLY A 101 -8.60 6.50 15.22
N ARG A 102 -7.28 6.42 14.98
CA ARG A 102 -6.54 7.57 14.47
C ARG A 102 -6.83 7.77 12.98
N GLU A 103 -7.13 9.01 12.61
CA GLU A 103 -7.21 9.40 11.21
C GLU A 103 -5.81 9.50 10.61
N LEU A 104 -5.61 8.84 9.47
CA LEU A 104 -4.35 8.85 8.73
C LEU A 104 -4.42 9.83 7.55
N PRO A 105 -3.25 10.23 6.99
CA PRO A 105 -3.24 11.05 5.77
C PRO A 105 -4.15 10.48 4.68
N GLY A 106 -4.93 11.34 4.03
CA GLY A 106 -5.93 10.93 3.05
C GLY A 106 -7.31 10.68 3.66
N GLY A 107 -7.50 10.88 4.96
CA GLY A 107 -8.78 10.69 5.64
C GLY A 107 -9.15 9.24 5.90
N ILE A 108 -8.17 8.38 6.02
CA ILE A 108 -8.34 6.92 6.15
C ILE A 108 -8.26 6.45 7.60
#